data_757b84bcd84960a4d1e7ad23479da5eb
#
_entry.id   757b84bcd84960a4d1e7ad23479da5eb
#
_cell.length_a   1.000
_cell.length_b   1.000
_cell.length_c   1.000
_cell.angle_alpha   90.00
_cell.angle_beta   90.00
_cell.angle_gamma   90.00
#
_symmetry.space_group_name_H-M   'P 1'
#
loop_
_entity.id
_entity.type
_entity.pdbx_description
1 polymer ?
#
loop_
_entity_poly.entity_id
_entity_poly.type
_entity_poly.pdbx_seq_one_letter_code
_entity_poly.pdbx_strand_id
1 'polypeptide(L)'
;MKGSYWFKAKSKKVLFEFSIRRNITVIKGDSATGKTTLLHILYEYLRIGRQSGYAVSTNASYYVYIRDEVGRDWKDALYPLKNTVIFIEDNNEFVFTKEFASYVKESGNYFVFV
;
A
#
# COMPACT_ATOMS: atom_id res chain seq x y z
N MET A 1 -10.22 1.82 -11.17
CA MET A 1 -8.94 2.31 -11.71
C MET A 1 -8.61 1.57 -12.99
N LYS A 2 -7.89 2.21 -13.87
CA LYS A 2 -7.42 1.60 -15.11
C LYS A 2 -5.99 2.06 -15.36
N GLY A 3 -5.23 1.21 -16.04
CA GLY A 3 -3.88 1.55 -16.47
C GLY A 3 -2.81 1.20 -15.45
N SER A 4 -1.69 1.87 -15.60
CA SER A 4 -0.47 1.59 -14.85
C SER A 4 -0.13 2.78 -13.98
N TYR A 5 0.25 2.50 -12.74
CA TYR A 5 0.66 3.52 -11.78
C TYR A 5 2.07 3.19 -11.30
N TRP A 6 2.97 4.14 -11.48
CA TRP A 6 4.37 3.93 -11.13
C TRP A 6 4.68 4.51 -9.74
N PHE A 7 5.65 3.89 -9.09
CA PHE A 7 6.11 4.30 -7.77
C PHE A 7 7.64 4.31 -7.74
N LYS A 8 8.16 5.31 -7.08
CA LYS A 8 9.58 5.42 -6.78
C LYS A 8 9.71 5.80 -5.31
N ALA A 9 10.21 4.89 -4.51
CA ALA A 9 10.31 5.07 -3.05
C ALA A 9 11.77 4.94 -2.65
N LYS A 10 12.30 5.95 -1.98
CA LYS A 10 13.73 6.06 -1.72
C LYS A 10 14.03 6.40 -0.27
N SER A 11 15.05 5.72 0.27
CA SER A 11 15.73 6.12 1.50
C SER A 11 17.18 6.41 1.17
N LYS A 12 18.01 6.70 2.19
CA LYS A 12 19.46 6.88 1.98
C LYS A 12 20.15 5.63 1.50
N LYS A 13 19.58 4.45 1.78
CA LYS A 13 20.22 3.16 1.54
C LYS A 13 19.62 2.38 0.38
N VAL A 14 18.37 2.65 0.02
CA VAL A 14 17.65 1.79 -0.91
C VAL A 14 16.71 2.59 -1.79
N LEU A 15 16.52 2.12 -3.03
CA LEU A 15 15.59 2.67 -3.99
C LEU A 15 14.68 1.54 -4.49
N PHE A 16 13.37 1.74 -4.38
CA PHE A 16 12.38 0.85 -4.93
C PHE A 16 11.71 1.54 -6.12
N GLU A 17 11.68 0.87 -7.27
CA GLU A 17 10.95 1.34 -8.45
C GLU A 17 10.07 0.21 -8.95
N PHE A 18 8.79 0.48 -9.13
CA PHE A 18 7.85 -0.54 -9.61
C PHE A 18 6.60 0.11 -10.18
N SER A 19 5.82 -0.70 -10.90
CA SER A 19 4.53 -0.27 -11.43
C SER A 19 3.45 -1.25 -11.04
N ILE A 20 2.27 -0.72 -10.74
CA ILE A 20 1.08 -1.51 -10.41
C ILE A 20 0.09 -1.36 -11.55
N ARG A 21 -0.32 -2.47 -12.15
CA ARG A 21 -1.17 -2.49 -13.36
C ARG A 21 -2.46 -3.25 -13.19
N ARG A 22 -2.62 -3.97 -12.08
CA ARG A 22 -3.75 -4.88 -11.85
C ARG A 22 -4.47 -4.49 -10.59
N ASN A 23 -5.73 -4.91 -10.50
CA ASN A 23 -6.53 -4.67 -9.31
C ASN A 23 -5.96 -5.38 -8.06
N ILE A 24 -5.23 -6.48 -8.24
CA ILE A 24 -4.59 -7.19 -7.14
C ILE A 24 -3.14 -7.50 -7.51
N THR A 25 -2.22 -7.11 -6.64
CA THR A 25 -0.80 -7.42 -6.77
C THR A 25 -0.31 -7.97 -5.43
N VAL A 26 0.47 -9.04 -5.48
CA VAL A 26 1.09 -9.62 -4.27
C VAL A 26 2.60 -9.49 -4.40
N ILE A 27 3.21 -8.81 -3.46
CA ILE A 27 4.67 -8.72 -3.39
C ILE A 27 5.15 -9.80 -2.44
N LYS A 28 5.80 -10.81 -3.00
CA LYS A 28 6.30 -11.96 -2.25
C LYS A 28 7.77 -11.79 -1.90
N GLY A 29 8.19 -12.49 -0.87
CA GLY A 29 9.55 -12.52 -0.41
C GLY A 29 9.59 -12.67 1.10
N ASP A 30 10.75 -13.01 1.62
CA ASP A 30 10.97 -13.09 3.06
C ASP A 30 11.35 -11.70 3.62
N SER A 31 11.60 -11.63 4.93
CA SER A 31 11.95 -10.39 5.58
C SER A 31 13.26 -9.77 5.07
N ALA A 32 14.10 -10.56 4.41
CA ALA A 32 15.37 -10.07 3.87
C ALA A 32 15.20 -9.33 2.54
N THR A 33 14.00 -9.35 1.93
CA THR A 33 13.77 -8.71 0.62
C THR A 33 13.42 -7.24 0.70
N GLY A 34 13.29 -6.68 1.90
CA GLY A 34 12.98 -5.26 2.06
C GLY A 34 11.51 -4.89 2.00
N LYS A 35 10.59 -5.86 2.08
CA LYS A 35 9.15 -5.57 2.05
C LYS A 35 8.72 -4.64 3.18
N THR A 36 9.19 -4.90 4.39
CA THR A 36 8.88 -4.07 5.55
C THR A 36 9.44 -2.66 5.36
N THR A 37 10.64 -2.56 4.79
CA THR A 37 11.27 -1.27 4.51
C THR A 37 10.44 -0.47 3.51
N LEU A 38 9.97 -1.11 2.44
CA LEU A 38 9.12 -0.45 1.45
C LEU A 38 7.84 0.11 2.08
N LEU A 39 7.14 -0.72 2.85
CA LEU A 39 5.91 -0.27 3.53
C LEU A 39 6.18 0.89 4.47
N HIS A 40 7.29 0.84 5.21
CA HIS A 40 7.64 1.90 6.14
C HIS A 40 7.91 3.22 5.41
N ILE A 41 8.65 3.18 4.31
CA ILE A 41 8.91 4.38 3.51
C ILE A 41 7.60 4.99 3.01
N LEU A 42 6.73 4.18 2.42
CA LEU A 42 5.46 4.65 1.88
C LEU A 42 4.56 5.22 2.97
N TYR A 43 4.48 4.53 4.11
CA TYR A 43 3.64 4.95 5.23
C TYR A 43 4.12 6.27 5.84
N GLU A 44 5.40 6.36 6.15
CA GLU A 44 5.94 7.55 6.81
C GLU A 44 5.91 8.77 5.89
N TYR A 45 6.17 8.58 4.59
CA TYR A 45 6.09 9.68 3.66
C TYR A 45 4.66 10.20 3.51
N LEU A 46 3.69 9.30 3.50
CA LEU A 46 2.28 9.69 3.45
C LEU A 46 1.88 10.48 4.70
N ARG A 47 2.42 10.11 5.84
CA ARG A 47 2.09 10.72 7.13
C ARG A 47 2.74 12.09 7.34
N ILE A 48 4.03 12.22 7.05
CA ILE A 48 4.78 13.44 7.37
C ILE A 48 5.64 14.00 6.22
N GLY A 49 5.53 13.43 5.03
CA GLY A 49 6.18 13.97 3.84
C GLY A 49 7.70 13.98 3.93
N ARG A 50 8.28 15.09 3.49
CA ARG A 50 9.74 15.24 3.44
C ARG A 50 10.42 15.11 4.78
N GLN A 51 9.73 15.43 5.86
CA GLN A 51 10.27 15.33 7.22
C GLN A 51 10.55 13.89 7.62
N SER A 52 10.01 12.92 6.90
CA SER A 52 10.31 11.50 7.14
C SER A 52 11.76 11.15 6.82
N GLY A 53 12.44 11.95 6.02
CA GLY A 53 13.76 11.62 5.50
C GLY A 53 13.71 10.74 4.26
N TYR A 54 12.51 10.39 3.79
CA TYR A 54 12.29 9.56 2.60
C TYR A 54 11.80 10.42 1.43
N ALA A 55 11.86 9.86 0.23
CA ALA A 55 11.30 10.49 -0.96
C ALA A 55 10.42 9.48 -1.68
N VAL A 56 9.18 9.87 -1.98
CA VAL A 56 8.25 9.04 -2.74
C VAL A 56 7.70 9.87 -3.88
N SER A 57 7.80 9.32 -5.10
CA SER A 57 7.20 9.91 -6.31
C SER A 57 6.28 8.87 -6.93
N THR A 58 5.11 9.32 -7.38
CA THR A 58 4.12 8.44 -8.00
C THR A 58 3.11 9.28 -8.76
N ASN A 59 2.46 8.67 -9.75
CA ASN A 59 1.34 9.29 -10.46
C ASN A 59 -0.02 8.84 -9.91
N ALA A 60 -0.02 8.22 -8.72
CA ALA A 60 -1.25 7.73 -8.09
C ALA A 60 -1.47 8.34 -6.72
N SER A 61 -2.73 8.35 -6.30
CA SER A 61 -3.04 8.48 -4.87
C SER A 61 -2.81 7.11 -4.25
N TYR A 62 -2.24 7.06 -3.05
CA TYR A 62 -2.02 5.78 -2.39
C TYR A 62 -2.31 5.86 -0.90
N TYR A 63 -2.53 4.70 -0.31
CA TYR A 63 -2.76 4.54 1.12
C TYR A 63 -2.02 3.30 1.59
N VAL A 64 -1.59 3.29 2.84
CA VAL A 64 -0.88 2.16 3.43
C VAL A 64 -1.59 1.74 4.71
N TYR A 65 -2.04 0.49 4.77
CA TYR A 65 -2.65 -0.07 5.98
C TYR A 65 -1.66 -1.01 6.65
N ILE A 66 -1.11 -0.56 7.76
CA ILE A 66 -0.22 -1.33 8.63
C ILE A 66 -0.97 -1.57 9.93
N ARG A 67 -1.13 -2.83 10.30
CA ARG A 67 -1.99 -3.29 11.38
C ARG A 67 -1.87 -2.48 12.67
N ASP A 68 -0.65 -2.31 13.16
CA ASP A 68 -0.44 -1.69 14.47
C ASP A 68 -0.33 -0.17 14.42
N GLU A 69 -0.28 0.40 13.23
CA GLU A 69 -0.07 1.84 13.04
C GLU A 69 -1.36 2.60 12.78
N VAL A 70 -2.34 1.97 12.14
CA VAL A 70 -3.56 2.66 11.73
C VAL A 70 -4.51 2.86 12.91
N GLY A 71 -4.61 1.90 13.82
CA GLY A 71 -5.38 2.02 15.05
C GLY A 71 -6.89 2.10 14.88
N ARG A 72 -7.42 1.74 13.71
CA ARG A 72 -8.87 1.73 13.47
C ARG A 72 -9.25 0.60 12.52
N ASP A 73 -10.55 0.27 12.50
CA ASP A 73 -11.07 -0.80 11.68
C ASP A 73 -10.77 -0.55 10.20
N TRP A 74 -10.46 -1.62 9.46
CA TRP A 74 -10.13 -1.52 8.05
C TRP A 74 -11.26 -0.91 7.22
N LYS A 75 -12.51 -1.15 7.58
CA LYS A 75 -13.65 -0.58 6.86
C LYS A 75 -13.67 0.94 6.95
N ASP A 76 -13.44 1.46 8.14
CA ASP A 76 -13.40 2.90 8.35
C ASP A 76 -12.24 3.54 7.61
N ALA A 77 -11.12 2.83 7.53
CA ALA A 77 -9.94 3.34 6.85
C ALA A 77 -10.06 3.28 5.33
N LEU A 78 -10.61 2.18 4.79
CA LEU A 78 -10.55 1.90 3.36
C LEU A 78 -11.80 2.29 2.56
N TYR A 79 -12.99 2.16 3.14
CA TYR A 79 -14.23 2.44 2.41
C TYR A 79 -14.30 3.83 1.78
N PRO A 80 -13.80 4.89 2.40
CA PRO A 80 -13.84 6.21 1.77
C PRO A 80 -12.89 6.39 0.58
N LEU A 81 -11.94 5.48 0.40
CA LEU A 81 -10.91 5.63 -0.61
C LEU A 81 -11.43 5.32 -2.01
N LYS A 82 -11.13 6.21 -2.96
CA LYS A 82 -11.50 6.07 -4.37
C LYS A 82 -10.29 6.33 -5.25
N ASN A 83 -10.17 5.57 -6.33
CA ASN A 83 -9.08 5.73 -7.30
C ASN A 83 -7.72 5.75 -6.61
N THR A 84 -7.51 4.78 -5.72
CA THR A 84 -6.36 4.75 -4.82
C THR A 84 -5.66 3.40 -4.94
N VAL A 85 -4.32 3.41 -4.91
CA VAL A 85 -3.52 2.20 -4.76
C VAL A 85 -3.35 1.96 -3.26
N ILE A 86 -3.89 0.85 -2.77
CA ILE A 86 -3.93 0.53 -1.35
C ILE A 86 -2.93 -0.58 -1.05
N PHE A 87 -1.91 -0.25 -0.26
CA PHE A 87 -0.90 -1.22 0.20
C PHE A 87 -1.36 -1.76 1.55
N ILE A 88 -1.42 -3.09 1.65
CA ILE A 88 -1.88 -3.76 2.87
C ILE A 88 -0.85 -4.79 3.27
N GLU A 89 -0.45 -4.73 4.54
CA GLU A 89 0.40 -5.72 5.16
C GLU A 89 -0.34 -7.06 5.19
N ASP A 90 0.28 -8.11 4.66
CA ASP A 90 -0.40 -9.39 4.42
C ASP A 90 -0.72 -10.20 5.67
N ASN A 91 -0.19 -9.81 6.82
CA ASN A 91 -0.48 -10.47 8.11
C ASN A 91 -1.81 -10.03 8.75
N ASN A 92 -2.57 -9.16 8.10
CA ASN A 92 -3.88 -8.74 8.60
C ASN A 92 -4.92 -9.83 8.34
N GLU A 93 -5.64 -10.23 9.38
CA GLU A 93 -6.61 -11.31 9.27
C GLU A 93 -7.79 -10.98 8.37
N PHE A 94 -8.18 -9.72 8.30
CA PHE A 94 -9.34 -9.32 7.52
C PHE A 94 -9.20 -9.60 6.02
N VAL A 95 -7.96 -9.73 5.51
CA VAL A 95 -7.74 -9.98 4.08
C VAL A 95 -8.30 -11.32 3.63
N PHE A 96 -8.54 -12.24 4.58
CA PHE A 96 -9.06 -13.58 4.27
C PHE A 96 -10.57 -13.69 4.45
N THR A 97 -11.28 -12.59 4.72
CA THR A 97 -12.72 -12.61 4.92
C THR A 97 -13.47 -12.40 3.60
N LYS A 98 -14.70 -12.94 3.55
CA LYS A 98 -15.58 -12.73 2.40
C LYS A 98 -15.96 -11.26 2.24
N GLU A 99 -16.09 -10.57 3.36
CA GLU A 99 -16.44 -9.15 3.38
C GLU A 99 -15.36 -8.31 2.69
N PHE A 100 -14.11 -8.59 3.00
CA PHE A 100 -13.00 -7.90 2.35
C PHE A 100 -12.93 -8.23 0.86
N ALA A 101 -13.14 -9.50 0.49
CA ALA A 101 -13.16 -9.90 -0.92
C ALA A 101 -14.23 -9.15 -1.72
N SER A 102 -15.41 -8.98 -1.13
CA SER A 102 -16.48 -8.21 -1.76
C SER A 102 -16.09 -6.74 -1.93
N TYR A 103 -15.50 -6.17 -0.91
CA TYR A 103 -15.01 -4.79 -0.97
C TYR A 103 -13.98 -4.60 -2.09
N VAL A 104 -13.01 -5.49 -2.18
CA VAL A 104 -11.97 -5.41 -3.24
C VAL A 104 -12.61 -5.42 -4.61
N LYS A 105 -13.57 -6.32 -4.82
CA LYS A 105 -14.26 -6.47 -6.10
C LYS A 105 -15.04 -5.22 -6.48
N GLU A 106 -15.69 -4.59 -5.53
CA GLU A 106 -16.61 -3.47 -5.77
C GLU A 106 -15.95 -2.11 -5.77
N SER A 107 -14.83 -1.95 -5.05
CA SER A 107 -14.22 -0.64 -4.83
C SER A 107 -13.63 0.00 -6.08
N GLY A 108 -13.13 -0.82 -7.01
CA GLY A 108 -12.43 -0.32 -8.18
C GLY A 108 -11.01 0.18 -7.90
N ASN A 109 -10.55 0.12 -6.67
CA ASN A 109 -9.18 0.47 -6.30
C ASN A 109 -8.21 -0.65 -6.69
N TYR A 110 -6.92 -0.34 -6.69
CA TYR A 110 -5.87 -1.33 -6.83
C TYR A 110 -5.35 -1.70 -5.45
N PHE A 111 -5.11 -2.98 -5.22
CA PHE A 111 -4.66 -3.50 -3.92
C PHE A 111 -3.31 -4.19 -4.08
N VAL A 112 -2.39 -3.84 -3.19
CA VAL A 112 -1.04 -4.43 -3.16
C VAL A 112 -0.84 -5.06 -1.79
N PHE A 113 -0.72 -6.38 -1.75
CA PHE A 113 -0.47 -7.12 -0.51
C PHE A 113 1.04 -7.35 -0.36
N VAL A 114 1.55 -6.90 0.75
CA VAL A 114 3.00 -6.90 0.99
C VAL A 114 3.38 -7.70 2.22
#